data_cf419e1882759dd606a40852ead62d1a
#
_entry.id   cf419e1882759dd606a40852ead62d1a
#
_cell.length_a   1.000
_cell.length_b   1.000
_cell.length_c   1.000
_cell.angle_alpha   90.00
_cell.angle_beta   90.00
_cell.angle_gamma   90.00
#
_symmetry.space_group_name_H-M   'P 1'
#
loop_
_entity.id
_entity.type
_entity.pdbx_description
1 polymer ?
#
loop_
_entity_poly.entity_id
_entity_poly.type
_entity_poly.pdbx_seq_one_letter_code
_entity_poly.pdbx_strand_id
1 'polypeptide(L)'
;MIRILLALTLCLPGFLQAQDKKKSPEDVWNELFAKREGKAVPFNKFLADSIRDRQPGTALDIGMGQGRNSLFLAAMGWQVTGFDISEVGVKQAQAEAAKRGLKIDARVGDVDKFDYGKERWNLVVGMYMDEYLTRNAAKVMASLKPGGILVVEGIHRDIGKTALASGERYGYRSNELPQVFGKLRLLNYEDTKALADWDRSGGKPVPVVRLLAIKEAAGTK
;
A
#
# COMPACT_ATOMS: atom_id res chain seq x y z
N MET A 1 -47.90 -63.77 19.29
CA MET A 1 -46.91 -62.97 20.03
C MET A 1 -46.25 -62.02 19.06
N ILE A 2 -46.68 -60.77 19.04
CA ILE A 2 -46.16 -59.71 18.13
C ILE A 2 -45.15 -58.91 18.93
N ARG A 3 -43.85 -58.92 18.48
CA ARG A 3 -42.80 -58.10 19.06
C ARG A 3 -42.77 -56.78 18.31
N ILE A 4 -43.11 -55.69 18.99
CA ILE A 4 -42.96 -54.29 18.52
C ILE A 4 -41.52 -53.87 18.80
N LEU A 5 -40.74 -53.60 17.76
CA LEU A 5 -39.42 -52.90 17.87
C LEU A 5 -39.71 -51.45 17.90
N LEU A 6 -39.40 -50.81 19.05
CA LEU A 6 -39.30 -49.35 19.14
C LEU A 6 -37.95 -48.89 18.57
N ALA A 7 -37.95 -48.15 17.46
CA ALA A 7 -36.78 -47.49 16.94
C ALA A 7 -36.61 -46.13 17.67
N LEU A 8 -35.59 -46.05 18.50
CA LEU A 8 -35.15 -44.77 19.13
C LEU A 8 -34.36 -43.98 18.10
N THR A 9 -34.96 -42.92 17.58
CA THR A 9 -34.27 -41.92 16.74
C THR A 9 -33.49 -40.99 17.65
N LEU A 10 -32.18 -41.16 17.73
CA LEU A 10 -31.28 -40.17 18.36
C LEU A 10 -31.17 -38.96 17.44
N CYS A 11 -31.83 -37.84 17.80
CA CYS A 11 -31.52 -36.52 17.29
C CYS A 11 -30.18 -36.08 17.86
N LEU A 12 -29.11 -36.14 17.08
CA LEU A 12 -27.86 -35.47 17.38
C LEU A 12 -28.06 -33.96 17.18
N PRO A 13 -27.75 -33.13 18.18
CA PRO A 13 -27.75 -31.68 17.95
C PRO A 13 -26.66 -31.38 16.92
N GLY A 14 -27.08 -30.78 15.80
CA GLY A 14 -26.16 -30.30 14.78
C GLY A 14 -25.23 -29.25 15.40
N PHE A 15 -23.94 -29.58 15.50
CA PHE A 15 -22.90 -28.59 15.71
C PHE A 15 -22.90 -27.64 14.49
N LEU A 16 -23.54 -26.50 14.62
CA LEU A 16 -23.25 -25.37 13.72
C LEU A 16 -21.78 -25.00 13.97
N GLN A 17 -20.88 -25.51 13.14
CA GLN A 17 -19.57 -24.94 13.01
C GLN A 17 -19.76 -23.50 12.51
N ALA A 18 -19.51 -22.54 13.40
CA ALA A 18 -19.35 -21.16 13.00
C ALA A 18 -18.20 -21.13 11.96
N GLN A 19 -18.54 -20.94 10.70
CA GLN A 19 -17.55 -20.65 9.67
C GLN A 19 -16.90 -19.34 10.07
N ASP A 20 -15.64 -19.38 10.47
CA ASP A 20 -14.82 -18.18 10.67
C ASP A 20 -14.91 -17.34 9.39
N LYS A 21 -15.69 -16.26 9.43
CA LYS A 21 -15.78 -15.33 8.30
C LYS A 21 -14.39 -14.77 8.06
N LYS A 22 -13.82 -15.05 6.89
CA LYS A 22 -12.56 -14.45 6.44
C LYS A 22 -12.69 -12.94 6.60
N LYS A 23 -11.81 -12.32 7.41
CA LYS A 23 -11.81 -10.86 7.65
C LYS A 23 -11.70 -10.12 6.32
N SER A 24 -12.42 -9.01 6.20
CA SER A 24 -12.24 -8.11 5.07
C SER A 24 -10.83 -7.49 5.09
N PRO A 25 -10.28 -7.07 3.94
CA PRO A 25 -9.01 -6.32 3.91
C PRO A 25 -9.04 -5.09 4.83
N GLU A 26 -10.16 -4.38 4.89
CA GLU A 26 -10.37 -3.25 5.78
C GLU A 26 -10.21 -3.64 7.25
N ASP A 27 -10.87 -4.72 7.71
CA ASP A 27 -10.76 -5.18 9.08
C ASP A 27 -9.34 -5.55 9.46
N VAL A 28 -8.62 -6.22 8.55
CA VAL A 28 -7.21 -6.62 8.76
C VAL A 28 -6.33 -5.40 8.97
N TRP A 29 -6.48 -4.37 8.14
CA TRP A 29 -5.67 -3.16 8.25
C TRP A 29 -6.09 -2.28 9.43
N ASN A 30 -7.38 -2.19 9.75
CA ASN A 30 -7.87 -1.50 10.94
C ASN A 30 -7.27 -2.09 12.21
N GLU A 31 -7.28 -3.42 12.35
CA GLU A 31 -6.67 -4.09 13.52
C GLU A 31 -5.15 -3.86 13.58
N LEU A 32 -4.47 -3.91 12.42
CA LEU A 32 -3.04 -3.69 12.36
C LEU A 32 -2.67 -2.29 12.83
N PHE A 33 -3.36 -1.25 12.33
CA PHE A 33 -3.07 0.13 12.70
C PHE A 33 -3.50 0.45 14.13
N ALA A 34 -4.59 -0.13 14.64
CA ALA A 34 -4.95 -0.01 16.05
C ALA A 34 -3.83 -0.53 16.98
N LYS A 35 -3.22 -1.68 16.66
CA LYS A 35 -2.09 -2.24 17.41
C LYS A 35 -0.79 -1.42 17.30
N ARG A 36 -0.71 -0.51 16.34
CA ARG A 36 0.45 0.36 16.08
C ARG A 36 0.24 1.80 16.51
N GLU A 37 -0.86 2.10 17.19
CA GLU A 37 -1.13 3.44 17.69
C GLU A 37 0.03 3.96 18.53
N GLY A 38 0.42 5.21 18.30
CA GLY A 38 1.52 5.88 19.01
C GLY A 38 2.93 5.40 18.63
N LYS A 39 3.08 4.40 17.76
CA LYS A 39 4.39 3.96 17.28
C LYS A 39 4.84 4.80 16.10
N ALA A 40 5.91 5.57 16.27
CA ALA A 40 6.52 6.30 15.16
C ALA A 40 7.11 5.32 14.13
N VAL A 41 6.67 5.45 12.88
CA VAL A 41 7.28 4.74 11.75
C VAL A 41 7.97 5.78 10.88
N PRO A 42 9.29 5.64 10.57
CA PRO A 42 10.00 6.60 9.74
C PRO A 42 9.42 6.62 8.32
N PHE A 43 9.55 7.77 7.66
CA PHE A 43 9.22 7.87 6.23
C PHE A 43 10.15 7.00 5.38
N ASN A 44 9.72 6.66 4.18
CA ASN A 44 10.49 5.82 3.27
C ASN A 44 11.72 6.57 2.74
N LYS A 45 12.90 5.96 2.94
CA LYS A 45 14.16 6.57 2.52
C LYS A 45 14.28 6.69 1.01
N PHE A 46 13.84 5.67 0.25
CA PHE A 46 13.90 5.71 -1.21
C PHE A 46 13.02 6.82 -1.77
N LEU A 47 11.82 7.06 -1.18
CA LEU A 47 10.99 8.20 -1.51
C LEU A 47 11.75 9.53 -1.26
N ALA A 48 12.33 9.71 -0.09
CA ALA A 48 13.05 10.93 0.27
C ALA A 48 14.21 11.21 -0.70
N ASP A 49 14.98 10.19 -1.04
CA ASP A 49 16.08 10.30 -2.00
C ASP A 49 15.57 10.62 -3.42
N SER A 50 14.45 10.05 -3.83
CA SER A 50 13.84 10.25 -5.16
C SER A 50 13.29 11.65 -5.40
N ILE A 51 12.95 12.39 -4.33
CA ILE A 51 12.37 13.74 -4.44
C ILE A 51 13.31 14.87 -4.02
N ARG A 52 14.53 14.54 -3.60
CA ARG A 52 15.48 15.50 -2.98
C ARG A 52 15.64 16.79 -3.77
N ASP A 53 15.80 16.68 -5.09
CA ASP A 53 16.06 17.81 -5.99
C ASP A 53 14.81 18.26 -6.76
N ARG A 54 13.62 17.89 -6.27
CA ARG A 54 12.37 18.22 -6.94
C ARG A 54 11.62 19.33 -6.24
N GLN A 55 11.07 20.25 -7.04
CA GLN A 55 10.18 21.28 -6.53
C GLN A 55 8.86 20.65 -6.06
N PRO A 56 8.37 21.00 -4.85
CA PRO A 56 7.09 20.53 -4.36
C PRO A 56 5.91 20.91 -5.28
N GLY A 57 4.95 20.03 -5.38
CA GLY A 57 3.73 20.18 -6.17
C GLY A 57 2.61 19.35 -5.56
N THR A 58 1.71 18.82 -6.40
CA THR A 58 0.63 17.92 -5.95
C THR A 58 1.16 16.49 -5.85
N ALA A 59 0.89 15.82 -4.72
CA ALA A 59 1.29 14.42 -4.49
C ALA A 59 0.08 13.54 -4.13
N LEU A 60 0.08 12.31 -4.63
CA LEU A 60 -0.84 11.24 -4.25
C LEU A 60 -0.08 10.13 -3.54
N ASP A 61 -0.50 9.80 -2.31
CA ASP A 61 0.04 8.67 -1.53
C ASP A 61 -1.01 7.55 -1.49
N ILE A 62 -0.75 6.48 -2.24
CA ILE A 62 -1.66 5.33 -2.40
C ILE A 62 -1.41 4.33 -1.28
N GLY A 63 -2.44 4.01 -0.49
CA GLY A 63 -2.29 3.14 0.69
C GLY A 63 -1.45 3.81 1.77
N MET A 64 -1.79 5.06 2.10
CA MET A 64 -1.00 5.91 2.99
C MET A 64 -0.88 5.38 4.43
N GLY A 65 -1.77 4.48 4.86
CA GLY A 65 -1.84 3.97 6.23
C GLY A 65 -1.93 5.07 7.27
N GLN A 66 -1.03 5.05 8.26
CA GLN A 66 -0.90 6.08 9.30
C GLN A 66 -0.23 7.38 8.80
N GLY A 67 0.00 7.52 7.49
CA GLY A 67 0.44 8.76 6.85
C GLY A 67 1.93 9.09 6.96
N ARG A 68 2.80 8.14 7.28
CA ARG A 68 4.24 8.41 7.46
C ARG A 68 4.89 9.16 6.27
N ASN A 69 4.57 8.74 5.05
CA ASN A 69 5.06 9.37 3.83
C ASN A 69 4.29 10.66 3.49
N SER A 70 2.98 10.64 3.64
CA SER A 70 2.13 11.84 3.47
C SER A 70 2.56 12.99 4.37
N LEU A 71 2.82 12.72 5.64
CA LEU A 71 3.29 13.72 6.62
C LEU A 71 4.70 14.24 6.28
N PHE A 72 5.60 13.35 5.85
CA PHE A 72 6.92 13.74 5.36
C PHE A 72 6.81 14.67 4.15
N LEU A 73 6.03 14.30 3.14
CA LEU A 73 5.81 15.10 1.94
C LEU A 73 5.19 16.46 2.28
N ALA A 74 4.19 16.51 3.16
CA ALA A 74 3.58 17.77 3.60
C ALA A 74 4.57 18.67 4.33
N ALA A 75 5.45 18.11 5.16
CA ALA A 75 6.53 18.87 5.82
C ALA A 75 7.55 19.42 4.81
N MET A 76 7.72 18.76 3.66
CA MET A 76 8.56 19.23 2.55
C MET A 76 7.83 20.19 1.59
N GLY A 77 6.60 20.63 1.93
CA GLY A 77 5.83 21.62 1.16
C GLY A 77 4.97 21.05 0.03
N TRP A 78 4.83 19.70 -0.08
CA TRP A 78 3.94 19.09 -1.06
C TRP A 78 2.47 19.26 -0.66
N GLN A 79 1.60 19.45 -1.65
CA GLN A 79 0.14 19.39 -1.48
C GLN A 79 -0.28 17.93 -1.58
N VAL A 80 -0.47 17.28 -0.43
CA VAL A 80 -0.65 15.83 -0.35
C VAL A 80 -2.13 15.46 -0.26
N THR A 81 -2.56 14.59 -1.16
CA THR A 81 -3.75 13.75 -0.99
C THR A 81 -3.27 12.32 -0.72
N GLY A 82 -3.73 11.71 0.36
CA GLY A 82 -3.46 10.31 0.65
C GLY A 82 -4.77 9.55 0.87
N PHE A 83 -4.81 8.29 0.53
CA PHE A 83 -5.96 7.46 0.86
C PHE A 83 -5.53 6.06 1.30
N ASP A 84 -6.38 5.45 2.13
CA ASP A 84 -6.20 4.08 2.62
C ASP A 84 -7.57 3.45 2.83
N ILE A 85 -7.65 2.13 2.73
CA ILE A 85 -8.88 1.39 3.02
C ILE A 85 -9.20 1.42 4.52
N SER A 86 -8.19 1.58 5.37
CA SER A 86 -8.34 1.61 6.82
C SER A 86 -8.77 2.98 7.33
N GLU A 87 -9.97 3.05 7.88
CA GLU A 87 -10.43 4.24 8.59
C GLU A 87 -9.56 4.57 9.81
N VAL A 88 -9.07 3.55 10.52
CA VAL A 88 -8.19 3.71 11.69
C VAL A 88 -6.88 4.37 11.28
N GLY A 89 -6.25 3.89 10.20
CA GLY A 89 -5.01 4.48 9.68
C GLY A 89 -5.20 5.94 9.27
N VAL A 90 -6.27 6.23 8.53
CA VAL A 90 -6.60 7.59 8.07
C VAL A 90 -6.82 8.55 9.24
N LYS A 91 -7.60 8.14 10.26
CA LYS A 91 -7.83 8.96 11.46
C LYS A 91 -6.53 9.25 12.22
N GLN A 92 -5.64 8.27 12.34
CA GLN A 92 -4.34 8.45 12.98
C GLN A 92 -3.45 9.42 12.18
N ALA A 93 -3.46 9.33 10.84
CA ALA A 93 -2.74 10.25 9.98
C ALA A 93 -3.25 11.69 10.11
N GLN A 94 -4.58 11.88 10.15
CA GLN A 94 -5.21 13.20 10.34
C GLN A 94 -4.86 13.79 11.72
N ALA A 95 -4.93 12.99 12.78
CA ALA A 95 -4.58 13.41 14.12
C ALA A 95 -3.09 13.83 14.23
N GLU A 96 -2.19 13.06 13.64
CA GLU A 96 -0.77 13.37 13.66
C GLU A 96 -0.44 14.59 12.79
N ALA A 97 -1.14 14.78 11.65
CA ALA A 97 -1.02 16.00 10.84
C ALA A 97 -1.42 17.24 11.65
N ALA A 98 -2.57 17.20 12.33
CA ALA A 98 -3.05 18.29 13.18
C ALA A 98 -2.07 18.61 14.30
N LYS A 99 -1.54 17.59 14.98
CA LYS A 99 -0.53 17.74 16.04
C LYS A 99 0.75 18.42 15.55
N ARG A 100 1.17 18.16 14.31
CA ARG A 100 2.37 18.77 13.70
C ARG A 100 2.08 20.08 12.97
N GLY A 101 0.85 20.57 12.94
CA GLY A 101 0.47 21.75 12.17
C GLY A 101 0.59 21.56 10.64
N LEU A 102 0.55 20.31 10.16
CA LEU A 102 0.64 19.97 8.75
C LEU A 102 -0.77 19.83 8.13
N LYS A 103 -0.86 20.10 6.82
CA LYS A 103 -2.10 19.93 6.06
C LYS A 103 -1.94 18.78 5.08
N ILE A 104 -2.79 17.77 5.22
CA ILE A 104 -2.94 16.65 4.28
C ILE A 104 -4.43 16.42 4.00
N ASP A 105 -4.75 16.04 2.77
CA ASP A 105 -6.09 15.57 2.39
C ASP A 105 -6.11 14.04 2.50
N ALA A 106 -6.40 13.54 3.71
CA ALA A 106 -6.41 12.11 4.02
C ALA A 106 -7.84 11.56 3.95
N ARG A 107 -8.04 10.53 3.12
CA ARG A 107 -9.34 9.96 2.79
C ARG A 107 -9.39 8.46 3.03
N VAL A 108 -10.53 7.95 3.52
CA VAL A 108 -10.83 6.52 3.45
C VAL A 108 -11.21 6.19 2.01
N GLY A 109 -10.59 5.18 1.43
CA GLY A 109 -10.85 4.83 0.04
C GLY A 109 -10.25 3.49 -0.38
N ASP A 110 -10.96 2.83 -1.28
CA ASP A 110 -10.54 1.59 -1.93
C ASP A 110 -9.73 1.92 -3.19
N VAL A 111 -8.57 1.31 -3.33
CA VAL A 111 -7.64 1.52 -4.44
C VAL A 111 -8.28 1.30 -5.82
N ASP A 112 -9.22 0.37 -5.92
CA ASP A 112 -9.90 0.07 -7.18
C ASP A 112 -10.99 1.07 -7.55
N LYS A 113 -11.53 1.79 -6.55
CA LYS A 113 -12.64 2.74 -6.69
C LYS A 113 -12.20 4.20 -6.62
N PHE A 114 -10.96 4.46 -6.16
CA PHE A 114 -10.46 5.83 -6.03
C PHE A 114 -10.39 6.55 -7.37
N ASP A 115 -10.79 7.82 -7.40
CA ASP A 115 -10.62 8.70 -8.56
C ASP A 115 -9.19 9.26 -8.60
N TYR A 116 -8.34 8.63 -9.38
CA TYR A 116 -6.96 9.07 -9.58
C TYR A 116 -6.87 10.40 -10.34
N GLY A 117 -7.91 10.78 -11.08
CA GLY A 117 -7.89 11.91 -12.00
C GLY A 117 -7.00 11.65 -13.24
N LYS A 118 -6.89 12.66 -14.09
CA LYS A 118 -6.00 12.66 -15.26
C LYS A 118 -5.06 13.86 -15.16
N GLU A 119 -3.76 13.63 -15.34
CA GLU A 119 -2.72 14.69 -15.30
C GLU A 119 -2.85 15.62 -14.07
N ARG A 120 -3.09 15.02 -12.92
CA ARG A 120 -3.39 15.71 -11.67
C ARG A 120 -2.17 15.81 -10.75
N TRP A 121 -1.25 14.83 -10.79
CA TRP A 121 -0.20 14.67 -9.80
C TRP A 121 1.19 14.93 -10.36
N ASN A 122 1.99 15.68 -9.62
CA ASN A 122 3.43 15.82 -9.87
C ASN A 122 4.22 14.64 -9.31
N LEU A 123 3.66 13.97 -8.27
CA LEU A 123 4.22 12.80 -7.62
C LEU A 123 3.10 11.80 -7.31
N VAL A 124 3.32 10.53 -7.63
CA VAL A 124 2.50 9.41 -7.14
C VAL A 124 3.42 8.47 -6.38
N VAL A 125 3.00 8.09 -5.17
CA VAL A 125 3.72 7.20 -4.25
C VAL A 125 2.92 5.92 -4.06
N GLY A 126 3.58 4.76 -4.19
CA GLY A 126 2.98 3.45 -3.93
C GLY A 126 3.95 2.58 -3.12
N MET A 127 3.93 2.71 -1.79
CA MET A 127 4.83 1.96 -0.92
C MET A 127 4.15 0.71 -0.38
N TYR A 128 4.69 -0.47 -0.71
CA TYR A 128 4.19 -1.79 -0.27
C TYR A 128 2.73 -2.06 -0.68
N MET A 129 2.36 -1.57 -1.88
CA MET A 129 1.02 -1.74 -2.45
C MET A 129 0.91 -2.94 -3.40
N ASP A 130 2.03 -3.52 -3.79
CA ASP A 130 2.18 -4.77 -4.57
C ASP A 130 1.15 -4.88 -5.71
N GLU A 131 0.34 -5.93 -5.75
CA GLU A 131 -0.66 -6.15 -6.79
C GLU A 131 -1.74 -5.07 -6.87
N TYR A 132 -2.04 -4.39 -5.75
CA TYR A 132 -3.01 -3.30 -5.73
C TYR A 132 -2.56 -2.13 -6.61
N LEU A 133 -1.25 -1.86 -6.65
CA LEU A 133 -0.69 -0.84 -7.51
C LEU A 133 -0.63 -1.29 -8.97
N THR A 134 -0.15 -2.52 -9.22
CA THR A 134 0.05 -3.01 -10.59
C THR A 134 -1.26 -3.18 -11.36
N ARG A 135 -2.33 -3.66 -10.73
CA ARG A 135 -3.65 -3.78 -11.37
C ARG A 135 -4.30 -2.42 -11.69
N ASN A 136 -3.88 -1.35 -11.00
CA ASN A 136 -4.33 0.02 -11.27
C ASN A 136 -3.33 0.86 -12.08
N ALA A 137 -2.29 0.25 -12.63
CA ALA A 137 -1.18 0.94 -13.29
C ALA A 137 -1.61 1.90 -14.39
N ALA A 138 -2.62 1.56 -15.20
CA ALA A 138 -3.13 2.44 -16.24
C ALA A 138 -3.71 3.74 -15.67
N LYS A 139 -4.47 3.67 -14.56
CA LYS A 139 -5.02 4.83 -13.85
C LYS A 139 -3.90 5.67 -13.24
N VAL A 140 -2.93 5.01 -12.60
CA VAL A 140 -1.74 5.64 -11.99
C VAL A 140 -0.96 6.43 -13.04
N MET A 141 -0.61 5.81 -14.17
CA MET A 141 0.12 6.48 -15.25
C MET A 141 -0.66 7.65 -15.87
N ALA A 142 -1.99 7.47 -16.06
CA ALA A 142 -2.85 8.53 -16.60
C ALA A 142 -2.95 9.73 -15.63
N SER A 143 -2.90 9.49 -14.33
CA SER A 143 -3.03 10.52 -13.31
C SER A 143 -1.80 11.43 -13.15
N LEU A 144 -0.62 10.98 -13.60
CA LEU A 144 0.60 11.78 -13.60
C LEU A 144 0.50 12.91 -14.62
N LYS A 145 0.92 14.10 -14.21
CA LYS A 145 1.20 15.23 -15.13
C LYS A 145 2.40 14.90 -16.03
N PRO A 146 2.52 15.51 -17.20
CA PRO A 146 3.80 15.56 -17.91
C PRO A 146 4.92 16.06 -16.97
N GLY A 147 6.05 15.37 -16.91
CA GLY A 147 7.11 15.61 -15.93
C GLY A 147 6.87 15.07 -14.52
N GLY A 148 5.69 14.55 -14.25
CA GLY A 148 5.35 13.90 -12.97
C GLY A 148 6.04 12.55 -12.83
N ILE A 149 6.32 12.17 -11.57
CA ILE A 149 7.06 10.94 -11.24
C ILE A 149 6.20 9.96 -10.45
N LEU A 150 6.51 8.68 -10.65
CA LEU A 150 6.05 7.55 -9.86
C LEU A 150 7.21 7.01 -9.02
N VAL A 151 7.00 6.89 -7.71
CA VAL A 151 7.95 6.28 -6.77
C VAL A 151 7.30 5.08 -6.11
N VAL A 152 7.90 3.91 -6.27
CA VAL A 152 7.41 2.63 -5.75
C VAL A 152 8.51 1.93 -4.99
N GLU A 153 8.20 1.41 -3.82
CA GLU A 153 8.99 0.39 -3.13
C GLU A 153 8.05 -0.69 -2.61
N GLY A 154 8.46 -1.94 -2.73
CA GLY A 154 7.78 -3.07 -2.13
C GLY A 154 8.74 -4.24 -1.92
N ILE A 155 8.25 -5.30 -1.28
CA ILE A 155 9.04 -6.50 -1.08
C ILE A 155 9.06 -7.33 -2.36
N HIS A 156 10.15 -8.07 -2.57
CA HIS A 156 10.20 -9.09 -3.61
C HIS A 156 9.53 -10.38 -3.13
N ARG A 157 8.88 -11.12 -4.03
CA ARG A 157 8.20 -12.40 -3.69
C ARG A 157 9.12 -13.48 -3.11
N ASP A 158 10.41 -13.36 -3.30
CA ASP A 158 11.42 -14.30 -2.76
C ASP A 158 11.67 -14.12 -1.25
N ILE A 159 11.02 -13.16 -0.59
CA ILE A 159 11.15 -12.96 0.87
C ILE A 159 10.71 -14.20 1.67
N GLY A 160 10.03 -15.13 1.01
CA GLY A 160 9.65 -16.43 1.54
C GLY A 160 8.34 -16.45 2.32
N LYS A 161 7.83 -17.66 2.58
CA LYS A 161 6.55 -17.91 3.28
C LYS A 161 6.52 -17.38 4.72
N THR A 162 7.67 -17.08 5.31
CA THR A 162 7.82 -16.63 6.70
C THR A 162 7.49 -15.15 6.91
N ALA A 163 7.37 -14.35 5.86
CA ALA A 163 7.13 -12.92 6.02
C ALA A 163 5.66 -12.57 6.29
N LEU A 164 4.73 -13.43 5.89
CA LEU A 164 3.30 -13.16 5.99
C LEU A 164 2.55 -14.37 6.52
N ALA A 165 1.87 -14.19 7.66
CA ALA A 165 1.10 -15.25 8.32
C ALA A 165 -0.10 -15.78 7.51
N SER A 166 -0.49 -15.11 6.42
CA SER A 166 -1.65 -15.47 5.57
C SER A 166 -1.40 -16.57 4.55
N GLY A 167 -0.12 -16.95 4.32
CA GLY A 167 0.24 -17.91 3.27
C GLY A 167 0.11 -17.37 1.83
N GLU A 168 -0.37 -16.15 1.65
CA GLU A 168 -0.45 -15.48 0.36
C GLU A 168 0.92 -14.94 -0.04
N ARG A 169 1.25 -15.02 -1.32
CA ARG A 169 2.51 -14.49 -1.86
C ARG A 169 2.33 -13.02 -2.18
N TYR A 170 2.65 -12.16 -1.22
CA TYR A 170 2.78 -10.73 -1.46
C TYR A 170 4.12 -10.41 -2.12
N GLY A 171 4.20 -9.23 -2.71
CA GLY A 171 5.42 -8.70 -3.28
C GLY A 171 5.47 -8.77 -4.80
N TYR A 172 6.37 -8.00 -5.34
CA TYR A 172 6.63 -7.93 -6.78
C TYR A 172 7.51 -9.09 -7.25
N ARG A 173 7.31 -9.50 -8.50
CA ARG A 173 8.25 -10.39 -9.22
C ARG A 173 9.40 -9.57 -9.79
N SER A 174 10.53 -10.22 -10.06
CA SER A 174 11.60 -9.60 -10.84
C SER A 174 11.06 -9.05 -12.16
N ASN A 175 11.44 -7.81 -12.48
CA ASN A 175 11.03 -7.09 -13.69
C ASN A 175 9.52 -6.80 -13.83
N GLU A 176 8.69 -7.06 -12.83
CA GLU A 176 7.25 -6.79 -12.90
C GLU A 176 6.99 -5.29 -13.04
N LEU A 177 7.60 -4.45 -12.21
CA LEU A 177 7.40 -3.00 -12.27
C LEU A 177 7.82 -2.38 -13.61
N PRO A 178 9.00 -2.69 -14.19
CA PRO A 178 9.37 -2.24 -15.53
C PRO A 178 8.39 -2.66 -16.63
N GLN A 179 7.85 -3.88 -16.56
CA GLN A 179 6.88 -4.36 -17.54
C GLN A 179 5.55 -3.61 -17.42
N VAL A 180 5.06 -3.44 -16.20
CA VAL A 180 3.75 -2.83 -15.94
C VAL A 180 3.77 -1.33 -16.21
N PHE A 181 4.83 -0.63 -15.80
CA PHE A 181 4.98 0.82 -15.93
C PHE A 181 5.85 1.25 -17.12
N GLY A 182 6.12 0.36 -18.07
CA GLY A 182 6.99 0.60 -19.21
C GLY A 182 6.57 1.71 -20.19
N LYS A 183 5.37 2.29 -20.03
CA LYS A 183 4.95 3.51 -20.72
C LYS A 183 5.55 4.79 -20.10
N LEU A 184 6.10 4.70 -18.90
CA LEU A 184 6.87 5.76 -18.29
C LEU A 184 8.35 5.56 -18.62
N ARG A 185 9.13 6.62 -18.65
CA ARG A 185 10.58 6.51 -18.72
C ARG A 185 11.11 6.11 -17.34
N LEU A 186 11.80 4.99 -17.28
CA LEU A 186 12.40 4.50 -16.03
C LEU A 186 13.67 5.30 -15.75
N LEU A 187 13.75 5.89 -14.54
CA LEU A 187 14.92 6.63 -14.07
C LEU A 187 15.79 5.77 -13.15
N ASN A 188 15.16 4.91 -12.35
CA ASN A 188 15.83 3.93 -11.51
C ASN A 188 14.94 2.69 -11.35
N TYR A 189 15.54 1.52 -11.41
CA TYR A 189 14.93 0.24 -11.05
C TYR A 189 15.94 -0.59 -10.25
N GLU A 190 15.51 -1.08 -9.10
CA GLU A 190 16.31 -1.93 -8.24
C GLU A 190 15.51 -3.20 -7.91
N ASP A 191 16.13 -4.36 -8.12
CA ASP A 191 15.73 -5.66 -7.61
C ASP A 191 16.91 -6.15 -6.77
N THR A 192 16.87 -5.90 -5.46
CA THR A 192 18.07 -5.99 -4.61
C THR A 192 17.72 -6.37 -3.17
N LYS A 193 18.74 -6.55 -2.33
CA LYS A 193 18.59 -6.65 -0.89
C LYS A 193 18.88 -5.30 -0.25
N ALA A 194 17.91 -4.75 0.48
CA ALA A 194 18.07 -3.50 1.21
C ALA A 194 17.36 -3.57 2.56
N LEU A 195 17.68 -2.62 3.44
CA LEU A 195 16.88 -2.40 4.63
C LEU A 195 15.51 -1.90 4.19
N ALA A 196 14.49 -2.70 4.44
CA ALA A 196 13.12 -2.24 4.32
C ALA A 196 12.82 -1.36 5.54
N ASP A 197 12.19 -0.23 5.32
CA ASP A 197 11.73 0.65 6.40
C ASP A 197 10.46 0.11 7.08
N TRP A 198 10.15 -1.11 6.79
CA TRP A 198 9.05 -1.90 7.31
C TRP A 198 9.57 -2.86 8.39
N ASP A 199 9.02 -2.74 9.60
CA ASP A 199 9.53 -3.27 10.87
C ASP A 199 9.56 -4.82 11.02
N ARG A 200 9.40 -5.61 9.95
CA ARG A 200 9.44 -7.07 10.07
C ARG A 200 10.79 -7.70 9.72
N SER A 201 11.74 -6.91 9.25
CA SER A 201 13.06 -7.40 8.86
C SER A 201 14.01 -7.60 10.05
N GLY A 202 13.66 -7.09 11.23
CA GLY A 202 14.55 -7.08 12.41
C GLY A 202 15.86 -6.34 12.12
N GLY A 203 15.83 -5.30 11.26
CA GLY A 203 17.01 -4.54 10.85
C GLY A 203 17.94 -5.26 9.87
N LYS A 204 17.51 -6.37 9.26
CA LYS A 204 18.30 -7.10 8.27
C LYS A 204 17.87 -6.72 6.85
N PRO A 205 18.82 -6.67 5.87
CA PRO A 205 18.47 -6.51 4.47
C PRO A 205 17.55 -7.63 3.98
N VAL A 206 16.46 -7.26 3.31
CA VAL A 206 15.49 -8.17 2.70
C VAL A 206 15.38 -7.89 1.20
N PRO A 207 14.93 -8.85 0.39
CA PRO A 207 14.67 -8.62 -1.04
C PRO A 207 13.58 -7.56 -1.21
N VAL A 208 13.92 -6.48 -1.91
CA VAL A 208 13.02 -5.35 -2.23
C VAL A 208 13.07 -5.04 -3.71
N VAL A 209 11.98 -4.48 -4.21
CA VAL A 209 11.88 -3.96 -5.58
C VAL A 209 11.54 -2.49 -5.49
N ARG A 210 12.27 -1.65 -6.25
CA ARG A 210 12.12 -0.19 -6.27
C ARG A 210 12.00 0.31 -7.70
N LEU A 211 11.16 1.31 -7.90
CA LEU A 211 10.99 1.96 -9.18
C LEU A 211 10.87 3.48 -8.97
N LEU A 212 11.69 4.21 -9.71
CA LEU A 212 11.49 5.64 -9.98
C LEU A 212 11.27 5.80 -11.49
N ALA A 213 10.12 6.33 -11.88
CA ALA A 213 9.79 6.54 -13.28
C ALA A 213 9.16 7.92 -13.49
N ILE A 214 9.28 8.47 -14.71
CA ILE A 214 8.77 9.79 -15.07
C ILE A 214 7.84 9.69 -16.27
N LYS A 215 6.74 10.43 -16.26
CA LYS A 215 5.90 10.64 -17.43
C LYS A 215 6.52 11.74 -18.28
N GLU A 216 7.06 11.39 -19.44
CA GLU A 216 7.64 12.38 -20.35
C GLU A 216 6.58 13.35 -20.87
N ALA A 217 6.99 14.59 -21.11
CA ALA A 217 6.14 15.56 -21.82
C ALA A 217 5.97 15.13 -23.29
N ALA A 218 4.78 15.33 -23.84
CA ALA A 218 4.57 15.10 -25.25
C ALA A 218 5.50 16.02 -26.08
N GLY A 219 6.41 15.42 -26.84
CA GLY A 219 7.33 16.16 -27.72
C GLY A 219 8.82 16.08 -27.38
N THR A 220 9.22 15.44 -26.30
CA THR A 220 10.63 15.10 -26.01
C THR A 220 11.00 13.76 -26.67
N LYS A 221 11.21 13.79 -27.99
CA LYS A 221 11.92 12.73 -28.73
C LYS A 221 13.28 13.23 -29.15
#